data_76e52ef1efb00fe53a91c24716b881e2
#
_entry.id   76e52ef1efb00fe53a91c24716b881e2
#
_cell.length_a   1.000
_cell.length_b   1.000
_cell.length_c   1.000
_cell.angle_alpha   90.00
_cell.angle_beta   90.00
_cell.angle_gamma   90.00
#
_symmetry.space_group_name_H-M   'P 1'
#
loop_
_entity.id
_entity.type
_entity.pdbx_description
1 polymer ?
#
loop_
_entity_poly.entity_id
_entity_poly.type
_entity_poly.pdbx_seq_one_letter_code
_entity_poly.pdbx_strand_id
1 'polypeptide(L)'
;TVKNCEQAPACWFPPKNDMASFNLTSITSALTDLDQHGVKWVGKASKWGTEAEAKDLIDAINACKDMRFLNLEGNTLGVEAAKGIARALEKHPELKQALWKDLFTGRMKEEIPIALKALGQGMITAGAQLTVLDCSDNALGPNGMVGLVDLLKSATCYTLEQLKLNNCGLGIEGGTMLAKALLEGHTASRKVGKPLALKVFIAGRNRLENAGAKALSEMFATVGTLEQIEMPQNGIYHVGITALSDAFRVNRNLRILNLNDNTIGPKGAAALSVAVQDLHHLREINFGDCLLKTKGAVLIGEALHQAHTELEVMDFGYNEIGPDGGFALVNASANKGRLRSLVLNGNQFGDECCEQMKELMRTYERDRAMELEEDAGDHYPSETLFQSLPDKDKVAAFRDYLKAIPQEDYLVHTAFTILKCSDLCESQPDALAVALALYKDAFEFARANRRLKSLRNFLLIQLGLLKSEDRSFRPNYNVQNCQRALRDALKQNLIPEEETSMFKTFLDHK
;
A
#
# COMPACT_ATOMS: atom_id res chain seq x y z
N THR A 1 77.59 -0.92 8.87
CA THR A 1 77.05 -2.29 9.05
C THR A 1 75.64 -2.23 9.65
N VAL A 2 74.72 -2.43 8.79
CA VAL A 2 73.57 -3.37 8.89
C VAL A 2 72.45 -3.05 9.92
N LYS A 3 71.31 -2.62 9.34
CA LYS A 3 69.95 -3.18 9.45
C LYS A 3 69.23 -3.08 10.78
N ASN A 4 68.03 -2.53 10.83
CA ASN A 4 66.75 -3.13 10.46
C ASN A 4 65.67 -2.03 10.54
N CYS A 5 64.88 -1.86 9.52
CA CYS A 5 63.55 -2.44 9.25
C CYS A 5 62.56 -2.27 10.41
N GLU A 6 61.67 -1.28 10.27
CA GLU A 6 60.25 -1.41 10.01
C GLU A 6 59.48 -2.33 10.96
N GLN A 7 58.59 -1.72 11.72
CA GLN A 7 57.30 -2.36 12.02
C GLN A 7 56.19 -1.31 11.90
N ALA A 8 55.36 -1.49 10.88
CA ALA A 8 54.07 -0.83 10.73
C ALA A 8 53.12 -1.28 11.85
N PRO A 9 52.19 -0.40 12.32
CA PRO A 9 51.21 -0.81 13.32
C PRO A 9 50.24 -1.82 12.70
N ALA A 10 50.09 -2.94 13.40
CA ALA A 10 49.16 -4.00 13.09
C ALA A 10 47.71 -3.45 13.00
N CYS A 11 47.05 -3.69 11.87
CA CYS A 11 45.60 -3.56 11.73
C CYS A 11 44.91 -4.34 12.83
N TRP A 12 44.20 -3.63 13.67
CA TRP A 12 43.32 -4.20 14.69
C TRP A 12 42.07 -4.71 13.97
N PHE A 13 42.03 -6.00 13.63
CA PHE A 13 40.80 -6.68 13.33
C PHE A 13 40.11 -6.99 14.66
N PRO A 14 38.84 -6.58 14.85
CA PRO A 14 38.09 -7.08 15.98
C PRO A 14 37.96 -8.61 15.85
N PRO A 15 37.91 -9.36 16.95
CA PRO A 15 37.75 -10.80 16.90
C PRO A 15 36.42 -11.11 16.16
N LYS A 16 36.46 -12.12 15.32
CA LYS A 16 35.28 -12.73 14.70
C LYS A 16 34.38 -13.21 15.85
N ASN A 17 33.50 -12.33 16.31
CA ASN A 17 32.42 -12.75 17.18
C ASN A 17 31.49 -13.66 16.35
N ASP A 18 31.41 -14.87 16.82
CA ASP A 18 30.37 -15.86 16.68
C ASP A 18 29.21 -15.42 15.77
N MET A 19 29.31 -15.77 14.48
CA MET A 19 28.13 -16.16 13.79
C MET A 19 27.55 -17.29 14.62
N ALA A 20 26.49 -16.99 15.39
CA ALA A 20 25.67 -18.02 15.96
C ALA A 20 25.45 -19.04 14.86
N SER A 21 26.08 -20.19 15.03
CA SER A 21 25.89 -21.30 14.12
C SER A 21 24.39 -21.54 14.09
N PHE A 22 23.75 -21.12 13.00
CA PHE A 22 22.36 -21.46 12.71
C PHE A 22 22.32 -22.98 12.73
N ASN A 23 21.88 -23.52 13.85
CA ASN A 23 21.81 -24.96 14.03
C ASN A 23 20.61 -25.45 13.24
N LEU A 24 20.84 -25.76 11.96
CA LEU A 24 19.83 -26.37 11.08
C LEU A 24 19.13 -27.53 11.76
N THR A 25 19.83 -28.28 12.59
CA THR A 25 19.29 -29.43 13.34
C THR A 25 18.26 -28.99 14.40
N SER A 26 18.48 -27.84 15.07
CA SER A 26 17.50 -27.32 16.03
C SER A 26 16.27 -26.73 15.36
N ILE A 27 16.43 -26.12 14.17
CA ILE A 27 15.29 -25.65 13.36
C ILE A 27 14.53 -26.84 12.78
N THR A 28 15.24 -27.86 12.28
CA THR A 28 14.60 -29.05 11.74
C THR A 28 13.89 -29.85 12.84
N SER A 29 14.47 -29.94 14.05
CA SER A 29 13.79 -30.59 15.19
C SER A 29 12.58 -29.78 15.68
N ALA A 30 12.66 -28.46 15.73
CA ALA A 30 11.53 -27.62 16.08
C ALA A 30 10.40 -27.67 15.01
N LEU A 31 10.75 -27.78 13.72
CA LEU A 31 9.78 -27.97 12.64
C LEU A 31 9.17 -29.38 12.67
N THR A 32 9.94 -30.42 12.98
CA THR A 32 9.44 -31.80 13.16
C THR A 32 8.61 -31.96 14.42
N ASP A 33 8.93 -31.27 15.53
CA ASP A 33 8.09 -31.22 16.73
C ASP A 33 6.73 -30.52 16.46
N LEU A 34 6.73 -29.45 15.67
CA LEU A 34 5.48 -28.78 15.24
C LEU A 34 4.62 -29.72 14.38
N ASP A 35 5.22 -30.48 13.45
CA ASP A 35 4.49 -31.43 12.59
C ASP A 35 3.87 -32.62 13.38
N GLN A 36 4.39 -32.97 14.57
CA GLN A 36 3.85 -34.04 15.41
C GLN A 36 2.58 -33.67 16.19
N HIS A 37 2.31 -32.35 16.37
CA HIS A 37 1.21 -31.84 17.16
C HIS A 37 0.07 -31.25 16.32
N GLY A 38 -0.22 -31.79 15.17
CA GLY A 38 -1.32 -31.33 14.35
C GLY A 38 -1.58 -32.14 13.10
N VAL A 39 -2.64 -31.76 12.41
CA VAL A 39 -3.02 -32.38 11.13
C VAL A 39 -2.80 -31.35 10.01
N LYS A 40 -1.97 -31.75 9.03
CA LYS A 40 -1.62 -30.93 7.87
C LYS A 40 -2.04 -31.63 6.57
N TRP A 41 -2.93 -30.97 5.83
CA TRP A 41 -3.48 -31.47 4.57
C TRP A 41 -3.33 -30.47 3.44
N VAL A 42 -2.17 -29.87 3.33
CA VAL A 42 -1.85 -28.77 2.40
C VAL A 42 -1.40 -29.30 1.05
N GLY A 43 -1.80 -28.63 -0.04
CA GLY A 43 -1.31 -28.91 -1.40
C GLY A 43 -1.84 -30.19 -2.02
N LYS A 44 -2.82 -30.86 -1.43
CA LYS A 44 -3.41 -32.09 -1.94
C LYS A 44 -4.57 -31.85 -2.91
N ALA A 45 -5.07 -30.61 -2.99
CA ALA A 45 -6.24 -30.21 -3.79
C ALA A 45 -7.42 -31.17 -3.65
N SER A 46 -7.64 -31.67 -2.43
CA SER A 46 -8.73 -32.60 -2.11
C SER A 46 -10.08 -31.93 -2.28
N LYS A 47 -11.06 -32.71 -2.74
CA LYS A 47 -12.42 -32.24 -2.94
C LYS A 47 -13.36 -33.05 -2.03
N TRP A 48 -13.72 -32.50 -0.90
CA TRP A 48 -14.56 -33.15 0.10
C TRP A 48 -15.99 -32.61 0.03
N GLY A 49 -16.86 -33.22 -0.75
CA GLY A 49 -18.30 -32.93 -0.80
C GLY A 49 -19.07 -33.66 0.29
N THR A 50 -18.69 -34.91 0.54
CA THR A 50 -19.34 -35.83 1.51
C THR A 50 -18.40 -36.20 2.64
N GLU A 51 -18.97 -36.73 3.72
CA GLU A 51 -18.20 -37.25 4.85
C GLU A 51 -17.32 -38.44 4.46
N ALA A 52 -17.80 -39.27 3.52
CA ALA A 52 -17.03 -40.42 3.02
C ALA A 52 -15.77 -39.99 2.28
N GLU A 53 -15.85 -38.90 1.51
CA GLU A 53 -14.68 -38.32 0.81
C GLU A 53 -13.68 -37.71 1.79
N ALA A 54 -14.11 -37.22 2.94
CA ALA A 54 -13.26 -36.66 3.99
C ALA A 54 -12.78 -37.72 4.99
N LYS A 55 -13.10 -39.02 4.79
CA LYS A 55 -12.83 -40.08 5.76
C LYS A 55 -11.38 -40.11 6.22
N ASP A 56 -10.44 -40.09 5.32
CA ASP A 56 -8.99 -40.15 5.64
C ASP A 56 -8.57 -38.96 6.53
N LEU A 57 -9.08 -37.77 6.26
CA LEU A 57 -8.85 -36.59 7.08
C LEU A 57 -9.48 -36.73 8.46
N ILE A 58 -10.73 -37.21 8.53
CA ILE A 58 -11.46 -37.44 9.78
C ILE A 58 -10.73 -38.48 10.63
N ASP A 59 -10.25 -39.55 10.01
CA ASP A 59 -9.46 -40.59 10.68
C ASP A 59 -8.13 -40.02 11.21
N ALA A 60 -7.45 -39.17 10.43
CA ALA A 60 -6.22 -38.49 10.85
C ALA A 60 -6.47 -37.56 12.04
N ILE A 61 -7.56 -36.80 12.04
CA ILE A 61 -7.95 -35.93 13.16
C ILE A 61 -8.21 -36.80 14.41
N ASN A 62 -9.01 -37.87 14.30
CA ASN A 62 -9.33 -38.73 15.41
C ASN A 62 -8.10 -39.49 15.98
N ALA A 63 -7.10 -39.76 15.16
CA ALA A 63 -5.86 -40.44 15.56
C ALA A 63 -4.83 -39.49 16.23
N CYS A 64 -4.91 -38.20 15.98
CA CYS A 64 -4.00 -37.20 16.55
C CYS A 64 -4.35 -36.94 18.02
N LYS A 65 -3.43 -37.24 18.95
CA LYS A 65 -3.70 -37.15 20.41
C LYS A 65 -3.55 -35.77 21.02
N ASP A 66 -2.76 -34.88 20.39
CA ASP A 66 -2.48 -33.51 20.85
C ASP A 66 -2.50 -32.60 19.61
N MET A 67 -3.71 -32.40 19.07
CA MET A 67 -3.88 -31.64 17.82
C MET A 67 -3.94 -30.13 18.11
N ARG A 68 -2.80 -29.46 18.08
CA ARG A 68 -2.71 -28.01 18.32
C ARG A 68 -3.03 -27.17 17.10
N PHE A 69 -2.90 -27.73 15.88
CA PHE A 69 -3.28 -27.06 14.65
C PHE A 69 -3.98 -28.00 13.69
N LEU A 70 -4.89 -27.43 12.89
CA LEU A 70 -5.51 -28.07 11.75
C LEU A 70 -5.29 -27.17 10.51
N ASN A 71 -4.45 -27.64 9.58
CA ASN A 71 -4.17 -26.91 8.35
C ASN A 71 -4.79 -27.63 7.16
N LEU A 72 -5.82 -27.00 6.57
CA LEU A 72 -6.58 -27.50 5.41
C LEU A 72 -6.39 -26.64 4.14
N GLU A 73 -5.35 -25.83 4.10
CA GLU A 73 -5.11 -24.86 3.01
C GLU A 73 -5.09 -25.53 1.63
N GLY A 74 -5.75 -24.91 0.65
CA GLY A 74 -5.74 -25.32 -0.76
C GLY A 74 -6.56 -26.58 -1.07
N ASN A 75 -7.62 -26.82 -0.30
CA ASN A 75 -8.58 -27.90 -0.54
C ASN A 75 -9.98 -27.32 -0.77
N THR A 76 -10.97 -28.18 -1.00
CA THR A 76 -12.36 -27.76 -1.22
C THR A 76 -13.31 -28.53 -0.32
N LEU A 77 -14.00 -27.82 0.60
CA LEU A 77 -14.83 -28.41 1.65
C LEU A 77 -16.32 -28.13 1.44
N GLY A 78 -17.13 -29.15 1.32
CA GLY A 78 -18.58 -29.07 1.29
C GLY A 78 -19.22 -29.28 2.67
N VAL A 79 -20.53 -29.08 2.73
CA VAL A 79 -21.29 -29.05 3.99
C VAL A 79 -21.23 -30.39 4.73
N GLU A 80 -21.46 -31.52 4.07
CA GLU A 80 -21.52 -32.83 4.76
C GLU A 80 -20.13 -33.25 5.26
N ALA A 81 -19.08 -33.01 4.48
CA ALA A 81 -17.71 -33.23 4.94
C ALA A 81 -17.36 -32.32 6.14
N ALA A 82 -17.78 -31.04 6.13
CA ALA A 82 -17.57 -30.11 7.23
C ALA A 82 -18.26 -30.61 8.53
N LYS A 83 -19.45 -31.14 8.43
CA LYS A 83 -20.15 -31.76 9.58
C LYS A 83 -19.40 -32.98 10.14
N GLY A 84 -18.84 -33.82 9.26
CA GLY A 84 -18.03 -34.98 9.68
C GLY A 84 -16.74 -34.54 10.40
N ILE A 85 -16.04 -33.57 9.85
CA ILE A 85 -14.84 -32.96 10.45
C ILE A 85 -15.19 -32.29 11.79
N ALA A 86 -16.33 -31.58 11.89
CA ALA A 86 -16.77 -30.90 13.09
C ALA A 86 -16.95 -31.91 14.27
N ARG A 87 -17.55 -33.04 13.99
CA ARG A 87 -17.69 -34.13 15.02
C ARG A 87 -16.34 -34.68 15.49
N ALA A 88 -15.36 -34.75 14.60
CA ALA A 88 -14.01 -35.12 15.00
C ALA A 88 -13.36 -34.03 15.86
N LEU A 89 -13.55 -32.74 15.51
CA LEU A 89 -13.03 -31.57 16.24
C LEU A 89 -13.56 -31.46 17.67
N GLU A 90 -14.78 -31.98 17.97
CA GLU A 90 -15.37 -31.97 19.31
C GLU A 90 -14.49 -32.66 20.37
N LYS A 91 -13.52 -33.47 19.95
CA LYS A 91 -12.61 -34.22 20.82
C LYS A 91 -11.29 -33.53 21.09
N HIS A 92 -11.08 -32.33 20.51
CA HIS A 92 -9.80 -31.63 20.50
C HIS A 92 -9.83 -30.27 21.22
N PRO A 93 -9.96 -30.24 22.56
CA PRO A 93 -9.92 -29.00 23.34
C PRO A 93 -8.54 -28.30 23.28
N GLU A 94 -7.49 -29.02 22.91
CA GLU A 94 -6.11 -28.50 22.75
C GLU A 94 -5.87 -27.71 21.46
N LEU A 95 -6.84 -27.69 20.52
CA LEU A 95 -6.69 -26.97 19.24
C LEU A 95 -6.48 -25.47 19.46
N LYS A 96 -5.40 -24.95 18.86
CA LYS A 96 -4.96 -23.53 18.94
C LYS A 96 -5.04 -22.80 17.63
N GLN A 97 -4.84 -23.49 16.52
CA GLN A 97 -4.71 -22.86 15.19
C GLN A 97 -5.63 -23.55 14.19
N ALA A 98 -6.52 -22.76 13.60
CA ALA A 98 -7.38 -23.14 12.50
C ALA A 98 -6.88 -22.42 11.24
N LEU A 99 -6.21 -23.15 10.34
CA LEU A 99 -5.56 -22.62 9.14
C LEU A 99 -6.35 -23.11 7.91
N TRP A 100 -7.35 -22.33 7.51
CA TRP A 100 -8.35 -22.69 6.51
C TRP A 100 -8.29 -21.76 5.28
N LYS A 101 -7.10 -21.32 4.95
CA LYS A 101 -6.86 -20.52 3.76
C LYS A 101 -7.23 -21.31 2.51
N ASP A 102 -7.91 -20.67 1.54
CA ASP A 102 -8.35 -21.28 0.27
C ASP A 102 -9.04 -22.66 0.47
N LEU A 103 -10.10 -22.68 1.30
CA LEU A 103 -10.82 -23.92 1.67
C LEU A 103 -12.18 -24.04 0.95
N PHE A 104 -12.69 -22.99 0.31
CA PHE A 104 -14.03 -22.99 -0.28
C PHE A 104 -14.04 -22.66 -1.77
N THR A 105 -12.89 -22.69 -2.45
CA THR A 105 -12.83 -22.48 -3.90
C THR A 105 -13.68 -23.49 -4.65
N GLY A 106 -14.58 -22.98 -5.51
CA GLY A 106 -15.53 -23.79 -6.28
C GLY A 106 -16.78 -24.25 -5.51
N ARG A 107 -17.01 -23.80 -4.28
CA ARG A 107 -18.26 -24.03 -3.54
C ARG A 107 -19.28 -22.93 -3.77
N MET A 108 -20.54 -23.28 -3.62
CA MET A 108 -21.62 -22.30 -3.71
C MET A 108 -21.62 -21.40 -2.48
N LYS A 109 -21.97 -20.13 -2.67
CA LYS A 109 -21.98 -19.15 -1.57
C LYS A 109 -22.92 -19.51 -0.42
N GLU A 110 -23.93 -20.32 -0.67
CA GLU A 110 -24.88 -20.81 0.33
C GLU A 110 -24.31 -21.95 1.20
N GLU A 111 -23.34 -22.71 0.70
CA GLU A 111 -22.68 -23.80 1.42
C GLU A 111 -21.68 -23.28 2.46
N ILE A 112 -20.96 -22.20 2.12
CA ILE A 112 -19.86 -21.66 2.92
C ILE A 112 -20.26 -21.34 4.37
N PRO A 113 -21.33 -20.57 4.64
CA PRO A 113 -21.71 -20.25 6.02
C PRO A 113 -22.13 -21.48 6.80
N ILE A 114 -22.74 -22.48 6.16
CA ILE A 114 -23.17 -23.72 6.82
C ILE A 114 -21.95 -24.55 7.22
N ALA A 115 -20.98 -24.69 6.33
CA ALA A 115 -19.74 -25.42 6.59
C ALA A 115 -18.91 -24.75 7.70
N LEU A 116 -18.72 -23.42 7.63
CA LEU A 116 -18.01 -22.65 8.66
C LEU A 116 -18.69 -22.73 10.01
N LYS A 117 -20.03 -22.62 10.04
CA LYS A 117 -20.80 -22.77 11.29
C LYS A 117 -20.64 -24.15 11.90
N ALA A 118 -20.63 -25.22 11.09
CA ALA A 118 -20.43 -26.58 11.57
C ALA A 118 -19.02 -26.72 12.18
N LEU A 119 -17.98 -26.32 11.49
CA LEU A 119 -16.60 -26.34 12.00
C LEU A 119 -16.45 -25.53 13.29
N GLY A 120 -16.99 -24.30 13.30
CA GLY A 120 -17.00 -23.44 14.48
C GLY A 120 -17.70 -24.10 15.69
N GLN A 121 -18.84 -24.72 15.45
CA GLN A 121 -19.59 -25.42 16.52
C GLN A 121 -18.80 -26.61 17.09
N GLY A 122 -18.10 -27.37 16.25
CA GLY A 122 -17.23 -28.46 16.72
C GLY A 122 -16.16 -27.98 17.71
N MET A 123 -15.48 -26.88 17.36
CA MET A 123 -14.48 -26.26 18.24
C MET A 123 -15.07 -25.65 19.51
N ILE A 124 -16.26 -25.05 19.43
CA ILE A 124 -16.98 -24.53 20.61
C ILE A 124 -17.34 -25.68 21.55
N THR A 125 -17.88 -26.77 21.02
CA THR A 125 -18.24 -27.97 21.79
C THR A 125 -17.03 -28.59 22.46
N ALA A 126 -15.88 -28.64 21.76
CA ALA A 126 -14.61 -29.09 22.32
C ALA A 126 -14.10 -28.20 23.48
N GLY A 127 -14.54 -26.94 23.55
CA GLY A 127 -13.95 -25.96 24.46
C GLY A 127 -12.56 -25.51 24.04
N ALA A 128 -12.25 -25.60 22.74
CA ALA A 128 -10.96 -25.17 22.19
C ALA A 128 -10.69 -23.68 22.48
N GLN A 129 -9.42 -23.33 22.56
CA GLN A 129 -8.96 -21.95 22.86
C GLN A 129 -8.04 -21.50 21.73
N LEU A 130 -8.61 -20.94 20.65
CA LEU A 130 -7.86 -20.54 19.47
C LEU A 130 -6.95 -19.34 19.75
N THR A 131 -5.73 -19.42 19.20
CA THR A 131 -4.78 -18.30 19.12
C THR A 131 -4.66 -17.77 17.70
N VAL A 132 -4.89 -18.60 16.68
CA VAL A 132 -4.82 -18.23 15.26
C VAL A 132 -6.06 -18.74 14.53
N LEU A 133 -6.70 -17.85 13.78
CA LEU A 133 -7.74 -18.18 12.81
C LEU A 133 -7.36 -17.53 11.48
N ASP A 134 -7.08 -18.34 10.45
CA ASP A 134 -6.80 -17.91 9.10
C ASP A 134 -7.83 -18.48 8.13
N CYS A 135 -8.67 -17.62 7.59
CA CYS A 135 -9.64 -17.93 6.55
C CYS A 135 -9.37 -17.14 5.26
N SER A 136 -8.13 -16.71 5.05
CA SER A 136 -7.75 -15.91 3.88
C SER A 136 -8.04 -16.65 2.57
N ASP A 137 -8.15 -15.90 1.48
CA ASP A 137 -8.37 -16.39 0.11
C ASP A 137 -9.63 -17.27 -0.06
N ASN A 138 -10.66 -16.99 0.73
CA ASN A 138 -11.97 -17.60 0.60
C ASN A 138 -13.02 -16.59 0.13
N ALA A 139 -13.89 -16.99 -0.76
CA ALA A 139 -14.97 -16.11 -1.24
C ALA A 139 -16.11 -16.05 -0.20
N LEU A 140 -15.82 -15.59 1.02
CA LEU A 140 -16.77 -15.57 2.12
C LEU A 140 -17.94 -14.63 1.86
N GLY A 141 -17.63 -13.40 1.44
CA GLY A 141 -18.62 -12.34 1.36
C GLY A 141 -19.34 -12.07 2.69
N PRO A 142 -20.38 -11.24 2.70
CA PRO A 142 -21.23 -11.06 3.88
C PRO A 142 -21.91 -12.37 4.34
N ASN A 143 -22.30 -13.22 3.39
CA ASN A 143 -22.95 -14.50 3.70
C ASN A 143 -22.03 -15.47 4.44
N GLY A 144 -20.78 -15.64 3.97
CA GLY A 144 -19.81 -16.49 4.66
C GLY A 144 -19.47 -15.97 6.05
N MET A 145 -19.42 -14.65 6.22
CA MET A 145 -19.18 -14.01 7.51
C MET A 145 -20.21 -14.41 8.57
N VAL A 146 -21.49 -14.60 8.19
CA VAL A 146 -22.53 -15.11 9.10
C VAL A 146 -22.12 -16.44 9.74
N GLY A 147 -21.43 -17.31 8.99
CA GLY A 147 -20.95 -18.61 9.51
C GLY A 147 -19.87 -18.51 10.58
N LEU A 148 -19.11 -17.40 10.65
CA LEU A 148 -18.03 -17.16 11.61
C LEU A 148 -18.49 -16.39 12.87
N VAL A 149 -19.63 -15.70 12.82
CA VAL A 149 -20.07 -14.79 13.89
C VAL A 149 -20.15 -15.51 15.26
N ASP A 150 -20.79 -16.68 15.32
CA ASP A 150 -20.98 -17.43 16.55
C ASP A 150 -19.62 -17.88 17.14
N LEU A 151 -18.69 -18.32 16.30
CA LEU A 151 -17.34 -18.69 16.72
C LEU A 151 -16.58 -17.50 17.30
N LEU A 152 -16.57 -16.36 16.59
CA LEU A 152 -15.84 -15.15 17.01
C LEU A 152 -16.36 -14.57 18.34
N LYS A 153 -17.64 -14.76 18.65
CA LYS A 153 -18.24 -14.35 19.93
C LYS A 153 -18.02 -15.33 21.07
N SER A 154 -17.67 -16.58 20.75
CA SER A 154 -17.58 -17.66 21.72
C SER A 154 -16.29 -17.59 22.54
N ALA A 155 -16.29 -18.34 23.66
CA ALA A 155 -15.13 -18.48 24.53
C ALA A 155 -13.90 -19.06 23.78
N THR A 156 -14.12 -19.81 22.70
CA THR A 156 -13.07 -20.36 21.84
C THR A 156 -12.15 -19.27 21.26
N CYS A 157 -12.70 -18.08 20.99
CA CYS A 157 -11.93 -16.95 20.42
C CYS A 157 -11.49 -15.91 21.46
N TYR A 158 -11.72 -16.09 22.77
CA TYR A 158 -11.23 -15.12 23.76
C TYR A 158 -9.71 -15.05 23.86
N THR A 159 -9.02 -16.11 23.43
CA THR A 159 -7.57 -16.21 23.38
C THR A 159 -6.98 -15.90 21.99
N LEU A 160 -7.80 -15.40 21.06
CA LEU A 160 -7.36 -15.14 19.69
C LEU A 160 -6.35 -14.01 19.65
N GLU A 161 -5.18 -14.30 19.13
CA GLU A 161 -4.09 -13.34 18.92
C GLU A 161 -3.96 -12.94 17.45
N GLN A 162 -4.26 -13.84 16.52
CA GLN A 162 -4.13 -13.57 15.08
C GLN A 162 -5.41 -13.91 14.34
N LEU A 163 -5.94 -12.94 13.61
CA LEU A 163 -7.08 -13.11 12.71
C LEU A 163 -6.70 -12.67 11.29
N LYS A 164 -6.81 -13.60 10.35
CA LYS A 164 -6.48 -13.37 8.95
C LYS A 164 -7.66 -13.69 8.06
N LEU A 165 -8.11 -12.67 7.34
CA LEU A 165 -9.26 -12.69 6.42
C LEU A 165 -8.91 -11.96 5.12
N ASN A 166 -7.66 -12.10 4.65
CA ASN A 166 -7.22 -11.46 3.43
C ASN A 166 -8.00 -12.04 2.23
N ASN A 167 -8.39 -11.18 1.27
CA ASN A 167 -9.04 -11.58 0.02
C ASN A 167 -10.30 -12.46 0.24
N CYS A 168 -11.18 -12.03 1.14
CA CYS A 168 -12.41 -12.75 1.48
C CYS A 168 -13.68 -12.11 0.90
N GLY A 169 -13.56 -10.96 0.24
CA GLY A 169 -14.69 -10.26 -0.37
C GLY A 169 -15.78 -9.82 0.63
N LEU A 170 -15.40 -9.48 1.85
CA LEU A 170 -16.31 -9.19 2.97
C LEU A 170 -17.30 -8.07 2.65
N GLY A 171 -16.88 -7.06 1.88
CA GLY A 171 -17.65 -5.85 1.64
C GLY A 171 -17.91 -5.05 2.93
N ILE A 172 -18.67 -3.99 2.81
CA ILE A 172 -19.05 -3.14 3.96
C ILE A 172 -19.81 -3.94 5.02
N GLU A 173 -20.79 -4.74 4.61
CA GLU A 173 -21.65 -5.50 5.51
C GLU A 173 -20.86 -6.57 6.29
N GLY A 174 -20.02 -7.35 5.58
CA GLY A 174 -19.19 -8.36 6.23
C GLY A 174 -18.16 -7.76 7.19
N GLY A 175 -17.54 -6.62 6.80
CA GLY A 175 -16.62 -5.87 7.66
C GLY A 175 -17.32 -5.36 8.94
N THR A 176 -18.53 -4.83 8.80
CA THR A 176 -19.34 -4.36 9.95
C THR A 176 -19.75 -5.52 10.87
N MET A 177 -20.16 -6.66 10.29
CA MET A 177 -20.48 -7.87 11.08
C MET A 177 -19.25 -8.39 11.83
N LEU A 178 -18.09 -8.40 11.18
CA LEU A 178 -16.82 -8.80 11.79
C LEU A 178 -16.47 -7.91 12.98
N ALA A 179 -16.48 -6.60 12.80
CA ALA A 179 -16.19 -5.64 13.86
C ALA A 179 -17.13 -5.82 15.05
N LYS A 180 -18.44 -5.97 14.79
CA LYS A 180 -19.45 -6.22 15.83
C LYS A 180 -19.22 -7.52 16.56
N ALA A 181 -18.93 -8.62 15.85
CA ALA A 181 -18.69 -9.92 16.48
C ALA A 181 -17.47 -9.89 17.41
N LEU A 182 -16.37 -9.24 16.99
CA LEU A 182 -15.18 -9.07 17.81
C LEU A 182 -15.41 -8.17 19.02
N LEU A 183 -16.19 -7.09 18.89
CA LEU A 183 -16.58 -6.23 20.01
C LEU A 183 -17.43 -6.97 21.05
N GLU A 184 -18.40 -7.76 20.59
CA GLU A 184 -19.22 -8.61 21.47
C GLU A 184 -18.37 -9.66 22.18
N GLY A 185 -17.46 -10.33 21.44
CA GLY A 185 -16.48 -11.28 21.99
C GLY A 185 -15.56 -10.64 23.03
N HIS A 186 -15.01 -9.46 22.72
CA HIS A 186 -14.19 -8.70 23.67
C HIS A 186 -14.98 -8.33 24.94
N THR A 187 -16.20 -7.84 24.77
CA THR A 187 -17.07 -7.50 25.92
C THR A 187 -17.37 -8.71 26.79
N ALA A 188 -17.65 -9.86 26.17
CA ALA A 188 -17.94 -11.11 26.91
C ALA A 188 -16.67 -11.65 27.59
N SER A 189 -15.52 -11.62 26.91
CA SER A 189 -14.23 -12.08 27.44
C SER A 189 -13.76 -11.25 28.64
N ARG A 190 -14.01 -9.94 28.63
CA ARG A 190 -13.76 -9.04 29.79
C ARG A 190 -14.57 -9.45 31.03
N LYS A 191 -15.83 -9.85 30.86
CA LYS A 191 -16.67 -10.24 31.96
C LYS A 191 -16.16 -11.49 32.70
N VAL A 192 -15.43 -12.36 31.98
CA VAL A 192 -14.82 -13.58 32.58
C VAL A 192 -13.34 -13.35 32.96
N GLY A 193 -12.87 -12.12 32.97
CA GLY A 193 -11.50 -11.76 33.38
C GLY A 193 -10.39 -12.15 32.37
N LYS A 194 -10.73 -12.50 31.13
CA LYS A 194 -9.79 -12.89 30.07
C LYS A 194 -10.09 -12.07 28.81
N PRO A 195 -9.81 -10.75 28.80
CA PRO A 195 -10.13 -9.90 27.66
C PRO A 195 -9.41 -10.37 26.40
N LEU A 196 -10.17 -10.43 25.29
CA LEU A 196 -9.60 -10.67 23.97
C LEU A 196 -8.48 -9.65 23.70
N ALA A 197 -7.29 -10.15 23.42
CA ALA A 197 -6.07 -9.37 23.18
C ALA A 197 -5.50 -9.67 21.78
N LEU A 198 -6.25 -9.26 20.76
CA LEU A 198 -5.86 -9.44 19.35
C LEU A 198 -4.61 -8.63 19.06
N LYS A 199 -3.59 -9.27 18.48
CA LYS A 199 -2.30 -8.67 18.12
C LYS A 199 -2.16 -8.46 16.62
N VAL A 200 -2.65 -9.41 15.81
CA VAL A 200 -2.48 -9.40 14.36
C VAL A 200 -3.86 -9.40 13.69
N PHE A 201 -4.10 -8.39 12.87
CA PHE A 201 -5.30 -8.27 12.05
C PHE A 201 -4.92 -8.06 10.58
N ILE A 202 -5.24 -9.02 9.73
CA ILE A 202 -4.96 -8.98 8.29
C ILE A 202 -6.28 -9.15 7.53
N ALA A 203 -6.69 -8.12 6.79
CA ALA A 203 -7.94 -8.11 6.04
C ALA A 203 -7.83 -7.25 4.75
N GLY A 204 -6.75 -7.44 3.99
CA GLY A 204 -6.61 -6.82 2.67
C GLY A 204 -7.60 -7.37 1.65
N ARG A 205 -7.83 -6.63 0.54
CA ARG A 205 -8.61 -7.05 -0.63
C ARG A 205 -10.06 -7.46 -0.31
N ASN A 206 -10.72 -6.69 0.56
CA ASN A 206 -12.07 -7.00 1.06
C ASN A 206 -13.14 -5.99 0.68
N ARG A 207 -12.80 -4.89 0.00
CA ARG A 207 -13.75 -3.81 -0.35
C ARG A 207 -14.53 -3.29 0.86
N LEU A 208 -13.81 -3.05 1.97
CA LEU A 208 -14.40 -2.57 3.24
C LEU A 208 -14.92 -1.14 3.13
N GLU A 209 -14.33 -0.35 2.25
CA GLU A 209 -14.64 1.06 2.06
C GLU A 209 -14.61 1.87 3.38
N ASN A 210 -15.12 3.09 3.37
CA ASN A 210 -15.09 3.94 4.56
C ASN A 210 -15.94 3.42 5.71
N ALA A 211 -17.10 2.81 5.40
CA ALA A 211 -18.02 2.37 6.44
C ALA A 211 -17.50 1.11 7.17
N GLY A 212 -16.95 0.14 6.45
CA GLY A 212 -16.29 -1.03 7.06
C GLY A 212 -15.05 -0.62 7.86
N ALA A 213 -14.23 0.30 7.32
CA ALA A 213 -13.07 0.84 8.01
C ALA A 213 -13.45 1.54 9.32
N LYS A 214 -14.54 2.34 9.33
CA LYS A 214 -15.05 2.98 10.54
C LYS A 214 -15.51 1.95 11.57
N ALA A 215 -16.27 0.93 11.18
CA ALA A 215 -16.70 -0.12 12.11
C ALA A 215 -15.49 -0.85 12.74
N LEU A 216 -14.47 -1.16 11.93
CA LEU A 216 -13.24 -1.78 12.42
C LEU A 216 -12.43 -0.84 13.31
N SER A 217 -12.40 0.47 13.04
CA SER A 217 -11.70 1.43 13.89
C SER A 217 -12.25 1.45 15.33
N GLU A 218 -13.57 1.36 15.49
CA GLU A 218 -14.21 1.26 16.81
C GLU A 218 -13.76 -0.01 17.55
N MET A 219 -13.64 -1.13 16.84
CA MET A 219 -13.13 -2.38 17.40
C MET A 219 -11.65 -2.27 17.77
N PHE A 220 -10.79 -1.73 16.89
CA PHE A 220 -9.36 -1.53 17.14
C PHE A 220 -9.12 -0.64 18.36
N ALA A 221 -9.87 0.46 18.50
CA ALA A 221 -9.76 1.36 19.64
C ALA A 221 -10.21 0.68 20.95
N THR A 222 -11.20 -0.22 20.88
CA THR A 222 -11.72 -0.92 22.06
C THR A 222 -10.80 -2.03 22.55
N VAL A 223 -10.19 -2.80 21.62
CA VAL A 223 -9.26 -3.88 21.93
C VAL A 223 -7.91 -3.34 22.39
N GLY A 224 -7.32 -2.39 21.65
CA GLY A 224 -6.14 -1.61 22.06
C GLY A 224 -4.83 -2.41 22.19
N THR A 225 -4.74 -3.62 21.62
CA THR A 225 -3.59 -4.52 21.78
C THR A 225 -2.90 -4.89 20.48
N LEU A 226 -3.30 -4.25 19.36
CA LEU A 226 -2.81 -4.61 18.05
C LEU A 226 -1.33 -4.21 17.88
N GLU A 227 -0.57 -5.14 17.31
CA GLU A 227 0.83 -5.00 16.94
C GLU A 227 1.03 -4.99 15.41
N GLN A 228 0.07 -5.56 14.66
CA GLN A 228 0.09 -5.62 13.19
C GLN A 228 -1.30 -5.42 12.63
N ILE A 229 -1.42 -4.44 11.71
CA ILE A 229 -2.65 -4.16 10.96
C ILE A 229 -2.28 -4.10 9.48
N GLU A 230 -2.88 -4.99 8.68
CA GLU A 230 -2.74 -5.00 7.23
C GLU A 230 -4.11 -4.99 6.57
N MET A 231 -4.41 -3.88 5.92
CA MET A 231 -5.68 -3.66 5.22
C MET A 231 -5.46 -3.09 3.80
N PRO A 232 -4.53 -3.67 3.00
CA PRO A 232 -4.31 -3.17 1.65
C PRO A 232 -5.54 -3.40 0.76
N GLN A 233 -5.67 -2.58 -0.27
CA GLN A 233 -6.65 -2.73 -1.36
C GLN A 233 -8.10 -2.91 -0.87
N ASN A 234 -8.55 -1.99 -0.02
CA ASN A 234 -9.91 -2.02 0.53
C ASN A 234 -10.83 -0.90 0.05
N GLY A 235 -10.36 0.00 -0.82
CA GLY A 235 -11.14 1.13 -1.30
C GLY A 235 -11.46 2.14 -0.18
N ILE A 236 -10.56 2.30 0.78
CA ILE A 236 -10.73 3.22 1.90
C ILE A 236 -10.23 4.61 1.51
N TYR A 237 -11.08 5.61 1.63
CA TYR A 237 -10.75 7.02 1.39
C TYR A 237 -10.42 7.73 2.69
N HIS A 238 -9.97 8.98 2.57
CA HIS A 238 -9.54 9.81 3.70
C HIS A 238 -10.50 9.81 4.91
N VAL A 239 -11.80 9.65 4.72
CA VAL A 239 -12.78 9.58 5.81
C VAL A 239 -12.59 8.32 6.67
N GLY A 240 -12.46 7.15 6.01
CA GLY A 240 -12.18 5.88 6.70
C GLY A 240 -10.78 5.87 7.32
N ILE A 241 -9.79 6.44 6.60
CA ILE A 241 -8.42 6.58 7.09
C ILE A 241 -8.36 7.44 8.35
N THR A 242 -9.12 8.54 8.43
CA THR A 242 -9.18 9.38 9.63
C THR A 242 -9.70 8.59 10.83
N ALA A 243 -10.80 7.82 10.66
CA ALA A 243 -11.32 6.97 11.72
C ALA A 243 -10.32 5.89 12.19
N LEU A 244 -9.62 5.26 11.24
CA LEU A 244 -8.56 4.30 11.55
C LEU A 244 -7.38 4.96 12.27
N SER A 245 -6.98 6.17 11.87
CA SER A 245 -5.89 6.92 12.49
C SER A 245 -6.13 7.17 13.99
N ASP A 246 -7.36 7.53 14.35
CA ASP A 246 -7.75 7.70 15.76
C ASP A 246 -7.61 6.39 16.55
N ALA A 247 -7.97 5.26 15.94
CA ALA A 247 -7.85 3.95 16.56
C ALA A 247 -6.38 3.48 16.66
N PHE A 248 -5.53 3.81 15.70
CA PHE A 248 -4.10 3.46 15.74
C PHE A 248 -3.40 4.10 16.93
N ARG A 249 -3.74 5.33 17.31
CA ARG A 249 -3.18 6.03 18.47
C ARG A 249 -3.39 5.32 19.80
N VAL A 250 -4.43 4.49 19.90
CA VAL A 250 -4.71 3.66 21.08
C VAL A 250 -3.82 2.40 21.06
N ASN A 251 -3.46 1.89 19.88
CA ASN A 251 -2.65 0.69 19.69
C ASN A 251 -1.15 1.03 19.64
N ARG A 252 -0.60 1.55 20.73
CA ARG A 252 0.78 2.08 20.79
C ARG A 252 1.89 1.05 20.56
N ASN A 253 1.56 -0.23 20.64
CA ASN A 253 2.51 -1.33 20.37
C ASN A 253 2.54 -1.72 18.89
N LEU A 254 1.89 -0.95 18.00
CA LEU A 254 1.84 -1.24 16.58
C LEU A 254 3.25 -1.22 15.98
N ARG A 255 3.59 -2.31 15.29
CA ARG A 255 4.88 -2.56 14.64
C ARG A 255 4.76 -2.59 13.13
N ILE A 256 3.65 -3.09 12.61
CA ILE A 256 3.40 -3.20 11.17
C ILE A 256 2.09 -2.52 10.85
N LEU A 257 2.15 -1.53 9.95
CA LEU A 257 0.99 -0.82 9.43
C LEU A 257 1.03 -0.79 7.90
N ASN A 258 0.17 -1.59 7.29
CA ASN A 258 0.06 -1.69 5.84
C ASN A 258 -1.34 -1.27 5.37
N LEU A 259 -1.40 -0.14 4.66
CA LEU A 259 -2.61 0.42 4.04
C LEU A 259 -2.45 0.58 2.52
N ASN A 260 -1.49 -0.12 1.91
CA ASN A 260 -1.20 -0.06 0.47
C ASN A 260 -2.48 -0.14 -0.38
N ASP A 261 -2.48 0.52 -1.54
CA ASP A 261 -3.59 0.51 -2.51
C ASP A 261 -4.95 0.90 -1.86
N ASN A 262 -4.92 2.04 -1.13
CA ASN A 262 -6.11 2.74 -0.66
C ASN A 262 -6.01 4.22 -1.05
N THR A 263 -7.11 4.95 -1.00
CA THR A 263 -7.09 6.37 -1.35
C THR A 263 -6.91 7.25 -0.10
N ILE A 264 -5.70 7.21 0.48
CA ILE A 264 -5.36 8.03 1.66
C ILE A 264 -5.48 9.52 1.33
N GLY A 265 -4.79 9.95 0.28
CA GLY A 265 -4.70 11.34 -0.14
C GLY A 265 -4.08 12.28 0.91
N PRO A 266 -3.88 13.57 0.59
CA PRO A 266 -3.29 14.53 1.53
C PRO A 266 -4.10 14.72 2.82
N LYS A 267 -5.43 14.56 2.77
CA LYS A 267 -6.30 14.69 3.95
C LYS A 267 -6.16 13.50 4.90
N GLY A 268 -6.10 12.28 4.36
CA GLY A 268 -5.85 11.08 5.15
C GLY A 268 -4.44 11.07 5.72
N ALA A 269 -3.45 11.50 4.93
CA ALA A 269 -2.08 11.65 5.37
C ALA A 269 -1.94 12.61 6.57
N ALA A 270 -2.72 13.70 6.61
CA ALA A 270 -2.75 14.61 7.75
C ALA A 270 -3.25 13.93 9.04
N ALA A 271 -4.26 13.05 8.95
CA ALA A 271 -4.71 12.28 10.10
C ALA A 271 -3.68 11.21 10.52
N LEU A 272 -3.09 10.50 9.53
CA LEU A 272 -2.06 9.50 9.78
C LEU A 272 -0.78 10.12 10.38
N SER A 273 -0.36 11.30 9.95
CA SER A 273 0.83 11.96 10.49
C SER A 273 0.71 12.21 12.00
N VAL A 274 -0.50 12.58 12.46
CA VAL A 274 -0.78 12.72 13.90
C VAL A 274 -0.74 11.36 14.62
N ALA A 275 -1.33 10.32 14.00
CA ALA A 275 -1.32 8.99 14.60
C ALA A 275 0.09 8.38 14.67
N VAL A 276 0.86 8.51 13.59
CA VAL A 276 2.22 7.99 13.51
C VAL A 276 3.12 8.54 14.60
N GLN A 277 2.96 9.81 15.01
CA GLN A 277 3.74 10.40 16.11
C GLN A 277 3.62 9.63 17.42
N ASP A 278 2.52 8.94 17.67
CA ASP A 278 2.29 8.12 18.88
C ASP A 278 2.81 6.67 18.75
N LEU A 279 3.22 6.22 17.55
CA LEU A 279 3.53 4.83 17.22
C LEU A 279 5.04 4.54 17.20
N HIS A 280 5.70 4.67 18.34
CA HIS A 280 7.15 4.60 18.45
C HIS A 280 7.78 3.22 18.18
N HIS A 281 6.97 2.15 18.12
CA HIS A 281 7.43 0.79 17.90
C HIS A 281 7.27 0.32 16.45
N LEU A 282 6.91 1.24 15.52
CA LEU A 282 6.79 0.89 14.10
C LEU A 282 8.13 0.38 13.54
N ARG A 283 8.04 -0.76 12.87
CA ARG A 283 9.09 -1.41 12.10
C ARG A 283 8.81 -1.37 10.61
N GLU A 284 7.56 -1.51 10.24
CA GLU A 284 7.14 -1.51 8.85
C GLU A 284 5.94 -0.58 8.65
N ILE A 285 6.07 0.31 7.68
CA ILE A 285 5.00 1.18 7.21
C ILE A 285 4.89 1.05 5.69
N ASN A 286 3.70 0.75 5.20
CA ASN A 286 3.43 0.67 3.77
C ASN A 286 2.19 1.48 3.42
N PHE A 287 2.41 2.58 2.71
CA PHE A 287 1.42 3.46 2.12
C PHE A 287 1.65 3.61 0.61
N GLY A 288 2.21 2.60 -0.05
CA GLY A 288 2.36 2.53 -1.50
C GLY A 288 1.00 2.60 -2.20
N ASP A 289 0.93 3.21 -3.37
CA ASP A 289 -0.28 3.39 -4.19
C ASP A 289 -1.47 3.99 -3.40
N CYS A 290 -1.22 5.07 -2.68
CA CYS A 290 -2.20 5.68 -1.78
C CYS A 290 -2.57 7.12 -2.11
N LEU A 291 -2.10 7.66 -3.24
CA LEU A 291 -2.34 9.04 -3.69
C LEU A 291 -1.97 10.09 -2.63
N LEU A 292 -0.88 9.87 -1.89
CA LEU A 292 -0.42 10.77 -0.83
C LEU A 292 -0.13 12.16 -1.35
N LYS A 293 0.41 12.25 -2.57
CA LYS A 293 0.93 13.47 -3.20
C LYS A 293 2.02 14.14 -2.36
N THR A 294 2.66 15.12 -2.90
CA THR A 294 3.76 15.85 -2.23
C THR A 294 3.39 16.30 -0.82
N LYS A 295 2.22 16.94 -0.66
CA LYS A 295 1.77 17.44 0.64
C LYS A 295 1.59 16.34 1.68
N GLY A 296 1.04 15.19 1.29
CA GLY A 296 0.86 14.06 2.21
C GLY A 296 2.20 13.44 2.60
N ALA A 297 3.11 13.30 1.65
CA ALA A 297 4.46 12.77 1.90
C ALA A 297 5.27 13.66 2.86
N VAL A 298 5.19 14.99 2.71
CA VAL A 298 5.83 15.95 3.63
C VAL A 298 5.30 15.74 5.06
N LEU A 299 3.98 15.70 5.26
CA LEU A 299 3.38 15.50 6.58
C LEU A 299 3.82 14.20 7.25
N ILE A 300 3.86 13.09 6.50
CA ILE A 300 4.31 11.80 7.03
C ILE A 300 5.81 11.81 7.29
N GLY A 301 6.63 12.35 6.38
CA GLY A 301 8.07 12.49 6.55
C GLY A 301 8.45 13.27 7.79
N GLU A 302 7.79 14.41 8.02
CA GLU A 302 7.97 15.23 9.23
C GLU A 302 7.59 14.46 10.51
N ALA A 303 6.47 13.71 10.48
CA ALA A 303 6.04 12.90 11.62
C ALA A 303 7.02 11.78 11.95
N LEU A 304 7.68 11.21 10.94
CA LEU A 304 8.67 10.14 11.12
C LEU A 304 10.08 10.65 11.47
N HIS A 305 10.39 11.91 11.22
CA HIS A 305 11.76 12.43 11.22
C HIS A 305 12.49 12.27 12.56
N GLN A 306 11.85 12.61 13.68
CA GLN A 306 12.53 12.69 14.98
C GLN A 306 12.53 11.39 15.79
N ALA A 307 11.61 10.47 15.49
CA ALA A 307 11.38 9.25 16.24
C ALA A 307 11.51 8.01 15.33
N HIS A 308 10.94 6.89 15.74
CA HIS A 308 10.81 5.67 14.93
C HIS A 308 12.14 5.05 14.51
N THR A 309 13.10 4.99 15.43
CA THR A 309 14.43 4.43 15.18
C THR A 309 14.42 2.91 14.94
N GLU A 310 13.28 2.24 15.20
CA GLU A 310 13.08 0.82 14.94
C GLU A 310 12.59 0.51 13.52
N LEU A 311 12.30 1.53 12.68
CA LEU A 311 11.82 1.33 11.32
C LEU A 311 12.86 0.57 10.47
N GLU A 312 12.35 -0.48 9.83
CA GLU A 312 13.07 -1.38 8.94
C GLU A 312 12.61 -1.24 7.49
N VAL A 313 11.31 -0.97 7.28
CA VAL A 313 10.70 -0.84 5.95
C VAL A 313 9.81 0.40 5.91
N MET A 314 10.00 1.19 4.87
CA MET A 314 9.21 2.37 4.53
C MET A 314 8.84 2.28 3.04
N ASP A 315 7.57 2.02 2.73
CA ASP A 315 7.09 1.93 1.35
C ASP A 315 6.12 3.08 1.06
N PHE A 316 6.51 3.94 0.13
CA PHE A 316 5.78 5.10 -0.38
C PHE A 316 5.78 5.14 -1.92
N GLY A 317 5.98 4.01 -2.56
CA GLY A 317 5.94 3.89 -4.02
C GLY A 317 4.58 4.28 -4.60
N TYR A 318 4.57 4.76 -5.84
CA TYR A 318 3.36 5.03 -6.64
C TYR A 318 2.36 6.00 -5.99
N ASN A 319 2.84 7.15 -5.48
CA ASN A 319 2.03 8.10 -4.72
C ASN A 319 1.89 9.49 -5.33
N GLU A 320 2.36 9.71 -6.55
CA GLU A 320 2.41 11.02 -7.20
C GLU A 320 3.13 12.09 -6.34
N ILE A 321 4.23 11.68 -5.69
CA ILE A 321 5.02 12.53 -4.79
C ILE A 321 6.04 13.31 -5.63
N GLY A 322 6.05 14.63 -5.49
CA GLY A 322 7.09 15.49 -6.07
C GLY A 322 8.31 15.64 -5.14
N PRO A 323 9.32 16.41 -5.57
CA PRO A 323 10.63 16.54 -4.92
C PRO A 323 10.57 16.82 -3.42
N ASP A 324 9.81 17.81 -2.97
CA ASP A 324 9.73 18.21 -1.57
C ASP A 324 9.27 17.03 -0.67
N GLY A 325 8.30 16.24 -1.17
CA GLY A 325 7.82 15.06 -0.46
C GLY A 325 8.87 13.95 -0.43
N GLY A 326 9.60 13.74 -1.53
CA GLY A 326 10.71 12.80 -1.62
C GLY A 326 11.81 13.14 -0.62
N PHE A 327 12.26 14.40 -0.59
CA PHE A 327 13.25 14.85 0.38
C PHE A 327 12.77 14.73 1.83
N ALA A 328 11.51 15.01 2.13
CA ALA A 328 10.97 14.83 3.48
C ALA A 328 11.04 13.36 3.94
N LEU A 329 10.72 12.41 3.07
CA LEU A 329 10.80 10.97 3.35
C LEU A 329 12.25 10.49 3.48
N VAL A 330 13.15 10.95 2.60
CA VAL A 330 14.59 10.66 2.67
C VAL A 330 15.18 11.22 3.96
N ASN A 331 14.89 12.46 4.32
CA ASN A 331 15.34 13.05 5.58
C ASN A 331 14.81 12.30 6.81
N ALA A 332 13.58 11.78 6.73
CA ALA A 332 13.02 10.95 7.79
C ALA A 332 13.84 9.67 8.02
N SER A 333 14.59 9.19 7.02
CA SER A 333 15.42 7.99 7.13
C SER A 333 16.74 8.21 7.88
N ALA A 334 17.19 9.45 8.07
CA ALA A 334 18.52 9.79 8.58
C ALA A 334 18.88 9.09 9.89
N ASN A 335 17.94 8.96 10.82
CA ASN A 335 18.14 8.34 12.14
C ASN A 335 17.64 6.88 12.24
N LYS A 336 17.32 6.23 11.10
CA LYS A 336 16.76 4.88 11.06
C LYS A 336 17.87 3.83 10.87
N GLY A 337 18.63 3.53 11.94
CA GLY A 337 19.77 2.60 11.88
C GLY A 337 19.43 1.18 11.42
N ARG A 338 18.16 0.78 11.47
CA ARG A 338 17.67 -0.55 11.07
C ARG A 338 17.02 -0.56 9.70
N LEU A 339 16.96 0.59 9.01
CA LEU A 339 16.28 0.69 7.73
C LEU A 339 16.97 -0.19 6.68
N ARG A 340 16.22 -1.11 6.10
CA ARG A 340 16.63 -2.05 5.04
C ARG A 340 15.94 -1.82 3.71
N SER A 341 14.81 -1.09 3.71
CA SER A 341 14.07 -0.75 2.50
C SER A 341 13.34 0.58 2.65
N LEU A 342 13.58 1.50 1.72
CA LEU A 342 12.84 2.74 1.47
C LEU A 342 12.42 2.73 0.01
N VAL A 343 11.16 2.37 -0.26
CA VAL A 343 10.61 2.29 -1.61
C VAL A 343 10.01 3.63 -1.99
N LEU A 344 10.53 4.23 -3.05
CA LEU A 344 10.08 5.52 -3.61
C LEU A 344 9.76 5.44 -5.11
N ASN A 345 9.78 4.24 -5.70
CA ASN A 345 9.51 4.02 -7.11
C ASN A 345 8.16 4.57 -7.57
N GLY A 346 8.04 4.97 -8.83
CA GLY A 346 6.79 5.39 -9.46
C GLY A 346 6.23 6.72 -8.93
N ASN A 347 7.07 7.61 -8.43
CA ASN A 347 6.71 8.96 -8.00
C ASN A 347 7.10 10.01 -9.08
N GLN A 348 7.18 11.27 -8.75
CA GLN A 348 7.35 12.39 -9.69
C GLN A 348 8.48 13.33 -9.23
N PHE A 349 9.70 12.79 -9.07
CA PHE A 349 10.82 13.54 -8.49
C PHE A 349 11.66 14.26 -9.55
N GLY A 350 11.81 13.68 -10.74
CA GLY A 350 12.75 14.10 -11.77
C GLY A 350 14.18 13.64 -11.48
N ASP A 351 14.97 13.44 -12.54
CA ASP A 351 16.31 12.83 -12.48
C ASP A 351 17.26 13.55 -11.52
N GLU A 352 17.30 14.88 -11.58
CA GLU A 352 18.18 15.69 -10.74
C GLU A 352 17.88 15.47 -9.25
N CYS A 353 16.60 15.48 -8.87
CA CYS A 353 16.19 15.25 -7.49
C CYS A 353 16.43 13.80 -7.06
N CYS A 354 16.25 12.83 -7.96
CA CYS A 354 16.58 11.44 -7.71
C CYS A 354 18.06 11.27 -7.36
N GLU A 355 18.97 11.89 -8.12
CA GLU A 355 20.40 11.83 -7.81
C GLU A 355 20.76 12.55 -6.51
N GLN A 356 20.15 13.70 -6.23
CA GLN A 356 20.33 14.40 -4.96
C GLN A 356 19.84 13.57 -3.76
N MET A 357 18.69 12.89 -3.88
CA MET A 357 18.18 11.99 -2.84
C MET A 357 19.09 10.78 -2.63
N LYS A 358 19.63 10.18 -3.70
CA LYS A 358 20.60 9.08 -3.60
C LYS A 358 21.88 9.55 -2.89
N GLU A 359 22.38 10.75 -3.21
CA GLU A 359 23.55 11.30 -2.53
C GLU A 359 23.30 11.58 -1.04
N LEU A 360 22.11 12.08 -0.72
CA LEU A 360 21.69 12.29 0.66
C LEU A 360 21.64 10.96 1.44
N MET A 361 21.09 9.90 0.82
CA MET A 361 21.08 8.56 1.42
C MET A 361 22.47 7.99 1.64
N ARG A 362 23.45 8.28 0.74
CA ARG A 362 24.88 7.95 0.95
C ARG A 362 25.44 8.68 2.16
N THR A 363 25.12 9.98 2.30
CA THR A 363 25.53 10.78 3.47
C THR A 363 24.97 10.21 4.78
N TYR A 364 23.79 9.59 4.75
CA TYR A 364 23.21 8.90 5.90
C TYR A 364 23.70 7.46 6.08
N GLU A 365 24.57 6.95 5.21
CA GLU A 365 25.00 5.55 5.17
C GLU A 365 23.83 4.56 5.01
N ARG A 366 22.84 4.94 4.17
CA ARG A 366 21.58 4.21 3.90
C ARG A 366 21.32 3.95 2.42
N ASP A 367 22.31 4.16 1.56
CA ASP A 367 22.20 4.01 0.09
C ASP A 367 21.65 2.66 -0.33
N ARG A 368 22.02 1.59 0.37
CA ARG A 368 21.56 0.22 0.08
C ARG A 368 20.09 -0.03 0.42
N ALA A 369 19.48 0.80 1.24
CA ALA A 369 18.08 0.67 1.61
C ALA A 369 17.14 1.32 0.60
N MET A 370 17.64 2.23 -0.24
CA MET A 370 16.80 3.00 -1.15
C MET A 370 16.47 2.21 -2.41
N GLU A 371 15.19 2.07 -2.68
CA GLU A 371 14.64 1.56 -3.92
C GLU A 371 14.03 2.73 -4.69
N LEU A 372 14.80 3.25 -5.63
CA LEU A 372 14.43 4.33 -6.53
C LEU A 372 14.96 3.97 -7.92
N GLU A 373 14.10 3.30 -8.69
CA GLU A 373 14.31 3.02 -10.11
C GLU A 373 13.97 4.27 -10.94
N GLU A 374 14.09 4.17 -12.27
CA GLU A 374 13.79 5.29 -13.16
C GLU A 374 12.43 5.91 -12.81
N ASP A 375 12.48 7.16 -12.40
CA ASP A 375 11.29 7.92 -12.05
C ASP A 375 10.66 8.46 -13.33
N ALA A 376 9.37 8.22 -13.52
CA ALA A 376 8.57 8.88 -14.55
C ALA A 376 8.26 10.34 -14.16
N GLY A 377 9.11 10.95 -13.33
CA GLY A 377 8.99 12.35 -12.95
C GLY A 377 8.90 13.22 -14.18
N ASP A 378 8.07 14.24 -14.12
CA ASP A 378 7.93 15.24 -15.15
C ASP A 378 9.33 15.78 -15.50
N HIS A 379 9.95 15.28 -16.56
CA HIS A 379 11.15 15.84 -17.17
C HIS A 379 10.91 17.26 -17.75
N TYR A 380 9.86 17.90 -17.24
CA TYR A 380 9.42 19.21 -17.72
C TYR A 380 9.86 20.29 -16.74
N PRO A 381 10.29 21.44 -17.26
CA PRO A 381 10.69 22.55 -16.42
C PRO A 381 9.63 22.88 -15.36
N SER A 382 10.00 22.73 -14.11
CA SER A 382 9.14 22.97 -12.95
C SER A 382 9.04 24.48 -12.65
N GLU A 383 8.12 24.84 -11.74
CA GLU A 383 8.08 26.18 -11.15
C GLU A 383 9.43 26.58 -10.56
N THR A 384 10.14 25.65 -9.96
CA THR A 384 11.47 25.84 -9.40
C THR A 384 12.49 26.25 -10.49
N LEU A 385 12.49 25.57 -11.65
CA LEU A 385 13.35 25.96 -12.76
C LEU A 385 12.98 27.36 -13.27
N PHE A 386 11.68 27.66 -13.40
CA PHE A 386 11.21 28.97 -13.81
C PHE A 386 11.69 30.09 -12.87
N GLN A 387 11.65 29.85 -11.55
CA GLN A 387 12.10 30.79 -10.52
C GLN A 387 13.64 30.92 -10.47
N SER A 388 14.37 29.84 -10.73
CA SER A 388 15.85 29.84 -10.72
C SER A 388 16.51 30.53 -11.92
N LEU A 389 15.75 30.68 -13.01
CA LEU A 389 16.27 31.32 -14.22
C LEU A 389 16.37 32.87 -14.07
N PRO A 390 17.39 33.50 -14.59
CA PRO A 390 17.53 34.95 -14.57
C PRO A 390 16.32 35.65 -15.19
N ASP A 391 15.89 36.80 -14.63
CA ASP A 391 14.74 37.56 -15.13
C ASP A 391 14.93 38.08 -16.57
N LYS A 392 16.17 38.13 -17.04
CA LYS A 392 16.50 38.50 -18.42
C LYS A 392 16.54 37.25 -19.31
N ASP A 393 15.53 37.13 -20.16
CA ASP A 393 15.45 36.15 -21.26
C ASP A 393 15.14 34.69 -20.86
N LYS A 394 14.11 34.51 -20.00
CA LYS A 394 13.57 33.20 -19.69
C LYS A 394 13.17 32.39 -20.92
N VAL A 395 12.69 33.07 -22.00
CA VAL A 395 12.34 32.40 -23.26
C VAL A 395 13.56 31.73 -23.90
N ALA A 396 14.72 32.41 -23.93
CA ALA A 396 15.93 31.81 -24.46
C ALA A 396 16.42 30.63 -23.63
N ALA A 397 16.37 30.76 -22.31
CA ALA A 397 16.75 29.68 -21.40
C ALA A 397 15.90 28.43 -21.58
N PHE A 398 14.58 28.56 -21.69
CA PHE A 398 13.70 27.42 -21.97
C PHE A 398 13.92 26.80 -23.34
N ARG A 399 14.20 27.62 -24.36
CA ARG A 399 14.57 27.13 -25.70
C ARG A 399 15.88 26.35 -25.68
N ASP A 400 16.88 26.80 -24.92
CA ASP A 400 18.17 26.11 -24.83
C ASP A 400 18.01 24.78 -24.05
N TYR A 401 17.21 24.75 -23.00
CA TYR A 401 16.84 23.53 -22.34
C TYR A 401 16.18 22.53 -23.30
N LEU A 402 15.14 22.94 -24.02
CA LEU A 402 14.41 22.10 -24.96
C LEU A 402 15.23 21.60 -26.13
N LYS A 403 16.28 22.36 -26.58
CA LYS A 403 17.21 21.93 -27.62
C LYS A 403 18.06 20.73 -27.21
N ALA A 404 18.27 20.51 -25.91
CA ALA A 404 19.00 19.37 -25.40
C ALA A 404 18.18 18.06 -25.42
N ILE A 405 16.85 18.15 -25.57
CA ILE A 405 15.93 17.00 -25.60
C ILE A 405 16.07 16.26 -26.95
N PRO A 406 16.05 14.92 -26.97
CA PRO A 406 16.04 14.15 -28.21
C PRO A 406 14.90 14.56 -29.14
N GLN A 407 15.16 14.59 -30.46
CA GLN A 407 14.21 15.10 -31.46
C GLN A 407 12.86 14.37 -31.47
N GLU A 408 12.85 13.09 -31.07
CA GLU A 408 11.64 12.24 -30.94
C GLU A 408 10.75 12.71 -29.81
N ASP A 409 11.30 13.21 -28.69
CA ASP A 409 10.61 13.62 -27.47
C ASP A 409 10.36 15.13 -27.40
N TYR A 410 11.07 15.93 -28.23
CA TYR A 410 11.03 17.40 -28.23
C TYR A 410 9.59 17.95 -28.18
N LEU A 411 8.70 17.39 -29.01
CA LEU A 411 7.33 17.91 -29.14
C LEU A 411 6.50 17.71 -27.88
N VAL A 412 6.66 16.56 -27.24
CA VAL A 412 5.94 16.21 -25.99
C VAL A 412 6.46 17.09 -24.86
N HIS A 413 7.79 17.19 -24.71
CA HIS A 413 8.41 18.05 -23.71
C HIS A 413 8.02 19.52 -23.88
N THR A 414 8.05 20.04 -25.12
CA THR A 414 7.64 21.41 -25.36
C THR A 414 6.17 21.65 -25.03
N ALA A 415 5.28 20.70 -25.37
CA ALA A 415 3.86 20.81 -25.08
C ALA A 415 3.56 20.83 -23.57
N PHE A 416 4.21 19.94 -22.78
CA PHE A 416 4.08 20.01 -21.33
C PHE A 416 4.69 21.27 -20.73
N THR A 417 5.84 21.72 -21.21
CA THR A 417 6.43 23.00 -20.80
C THR A 417 5.47 24.17 -21.04
N ILE A 418 4.77 24.19 -22.18
CA ILE A 418 3.71 25.17 -22.45
C ILE A 418 2.62 25.11 -21.37
N LEU A 419 2.15 23.92 -21.01
CA LEU A 419 1.09 23.74 -20.00
C LEU A 419 1.54 24.21 -18.61
N LYS A 420 2.74 23.83 -18.19
CA LYS A 420 3.32 24.24 -16.89
C LYS A 420 3.57 25.76 -16.83
N CYS A 421 4.15 26.36 -17.86
CA CYS A 421 4.29 27.81 -17.92
C CYS A 421 2.93 28.54 -17.96
N SER A 422 1.94 27.95 -18.63
CA SER A 422 0.58 28.52 -18.66
C SER A 422 -0.11 28.47 -17.30
N ASP A 423 0.15 27.43 -16.50
CA ASP A 423 -0.35 27.31 -15.13
C ASP A 423 0.12 28.46 -14.24
N LEU A 424 1.38 28.86 -14.40
CA LEU A 424 2.03 29.92 -13.62
C LEU A 424 1.62 31.35 -14.02
N CYS A 425 0.83 31.54 -15.07
CA CYS A 425 0.52 32.87 -15.63
C CYS A 425 -0.08 33.87 -14.63
N GLU A 426 -0.78 33.42 -13.61
CA GLU A 426 -1.39 34.30 -12.59
C GLU A 426 -0.39 34.74 -11.52
N SER A 427 0.55 33.88 -11.16
CA SER A 427 1.57 34.17 -10.14
C SER A 427 2.86 34.77 -10.72
N GLN A 428 3.16 34.50 -11.99
CA GLN A 428 4.40 34.86 -12.67
C GLN A 428 4.09 35.52 -14.04
N PRO A 429 4.13 36.85 -14.17
CA PRO A 429 3.77 37.54 -15.43
C PRO A 429 4.56 37.08 -16.64
N ASP A 430 5.84 36.75 -16.46
CA ASP A 430 6.75 36.33 -17.55
C ASP A 430 6.44 34.91 -18.06
N ALA A 431 5.71 34.10 -17.28
CA ALA A 431 5.40 32.73 -17.65
C ALA A 431 4.49 32.64 -18.89
N LEU A 432 3.58 33.62 -19.06
CA LEU A 432 2.76 33.70 -20.25
C LEU A 432 3.59 33.97 -21.50
N ALA A 433 4.60 34.85 -21.40
CA ALA A 433 5.48 35.14 -22.52
C ALA A 433 6.29 33.92 -22.97
N VAL A 434 6.77 33.11 -22.02
CA VAL A 434 7.43 31.83 -22.30
C VAL A 434 6.46 30.87 -22.99
N ALA A 435 5.25 30.64 -22.41
CA ALA A 435 4.25 29.76 -22.99
C ALA A 435 3.89 30.15 -24.44
N LEU A 436 3.68 31.44 -24.70
CA LEU A 436 3.36 31.95 -26.05
C LEU A 436 4.49 31.72 -27.03
N ALA A 437 5.76 31.97 -26.65
CA ALA A 437 6.91 31.72 -27.49
C ALA A 437 7.03 30.23 -27.85
N LEU A 438 6.81 29.34 -26.83
CA LEU A 438 6.88 27.90 -27.03
C LEU A 438 5.68 27.34 -27.84
N TYR A 439 4.49 27.94 -27.79
CA TYR A 439 3.40 27.61 -28.71
C TYR A 439 3.85 27.78 -30.18
N LYS A 440 4.47 28.90 -30.51
CA LYS A 440 5.01 29.14 -31.85
C LYS A 440 6.01 28.05 -32.22
N ASP A 441 7.03 27.84 -31.39
CA ASP A 441 8.12 26.89 -31.65
C ASP A 441 7.56 25.44 -31.80
N ALA A 442 6.63 25.02 -30.97
CA ALA A 442 6.01 23.70 -31.04
C ALA A 442 5.25 23.48 -32.35
N PHE A 443 4.44 24.46 -32.77
CA PHE A 443 3.68 24.34 -34.02
C PHE A 443 4.54 24.43 -35.25
N GLU A 444 5.60 25.26 -35.26
CA GLU A 444 6.60 25.30 -36.34
C GLU A 444 7.32 23.94 -36.45
N PHE A 445 7.78 23.37 -35.35
CA PHE A 445 8.41 22.06 -35.33
C PHE A 445 7.43 20.95 -35.77
N ALA A 446 6.21 20.96 -35.26
CA ALA A 446 5.19 19.97 -35.63
C ALA A 446 4.84 20.04 -37.12
N ARG A 447 4.79 21.22 -37.71
CA ARG A 447 4.58 21.41 -39.14
C ARG A 447 5.75 20.84 -39.96
N ALA A 448 6.98 21.17 -39.59
CA ALA A 448 8.16 20.65 -40.26
C ALA A 448 8.28 19.13 -40.24
N ASN A 449 7.83 18.51 -39.15
CA ASN A 449 7.88 17.05 -38.92
C ASN A 449 6.57 16.32 -39.25
N ARG A 450 5.58 16.95 -39.87
CA ARG A 450 4.25 16.38 -40.21
C ARG A 450 3.48 15.84 -38.99
N ARG A 451 3.65 16.44 -37.83
CA ARG A 451 3.05 16.03 -36.55
C ARG A 451 1.96 16.99 -36.02
N LEU A 452 1.45 17.91 -36.83
CA LEU A 452 0.45 18.90 -36.41
C LEU A 452 -0.79 18.29 -35.77
N LYS A 453 -1.34 17.24 -36.36
CA LYS A 453 -2.53 16.53 -35.80
C LYS A 453 -2.24 15.92 -34.44
N SER A 454 -1.05 15.37 -34.26
CA SER A 454 -0.63 14.76 -32.98
C SER A 454 -0.54 15.80 -31.88
N LEU A 455 0.14 16.94 -32.14
CA LEU A 455 0.25 18.05 -31.19
C LEU A 455 -1.12 18.64 -30.85
N ARG A 456 -1.96 18.89 -31.85
CA ARG A 456 -3.31 19.39 -31.62
C ARG A 456 -4.12 18.46 -30.71
N ASN A 457 -4.20 17.17 -31.05
CA ASN A 457 -4.98 16.21 -30.27
C ASN A 457 -4.45 16.09 -28.84
N PHE A 458 -3.14 16.06 -28.68
CA PHE A 458 -2.49 16.10 -27.38
C PHE A 458 -2.94 17.32 -26.55
N LEU A 459 -2.80 18.52 -27.10
CA LEU A 459 -3.21 19.75 -26.40
C LEU A 459 -4.72 19.78 -26.10
N LEU A 460 -5.57 19.33 -26.99
CA LEU A 460 -7.01 19.27 -26.75
C LEU A 460 -7.36 18.36 -25.57
N ILE A 461 -6.70 17.20 -25.45
CA ILE A 461 -6.88 16.28 -24.34
C ILE A 461 -6.35 16.92 -23.05
N GLN A 462 -5.12 17.41 -23.05
CA GLN A 462 -4.50 18.00 -21.87
C GLN A 462 -5.28 19.23 -21.34
N LEU A 463 -5.86 20.03 -22.23
CA LEU A 463 -6.70 21.17 -21.88
C LEU A 463 -8.13 20.79 -21.50
N GLY A 464 -8.45 19.51 -21.44
CA GLY A 464 -9.78 19.02 -21.13
C GLY A 464 -10.85 19.39 -22.17
N LEU A 465 -10.44 19.80 -23.37
CA LEU A 465 -11.33 20.15 -24.48
C LEU A 465 -11.78 18.90 -25.25
N LEU A 466 -10.97 17.85 -25.23
CA LEU A 466 -11.30 16.53 -25.77
C LEU A 466 -11.18 15.51 -24.64
N LYS A 467 -12.07 14.51 -24.66
CA LYS A 467 -12.08 13.45 -23.64
C LYS A 467 -10.87 12.53 -23.82
N SER A 468 -10.13 12.28 -22.74
CA SER A 468 -9.08 11.27 -22.72
C SER A 468 -9.66 9.85 -22.82
N GLU A 469 -8.97 8.96 -23.51
CA GLU A 469 -9.23 7.52 -23.48
C GLU A 469 -8.81 6.90 -22.14
N ASP A 470 -7.81 7.46 -21.51
CA ASP A 470 -7.42 7.11 -20.15
C ASP A 470 -8.41 7.69 -19.14
N ARG A 471 -9.14 6.79 -18.46
CA ARG A 471 -10.14 7.16 -17.46
C ARG A 471 -9.55 7.72 -16.18
N SER A 472 -8.27 7.44 -15.91
CA SER A 472 -7.53 7.92 -14.74
C SER A 472 -6.93 9.30 -14.96
N PHE A 473 -6.84 9.76 -16.22
CA PHE A 473 -6.23 11.03 -16.57
C PHE A 473 -6.85 12.21 -15.79
N ARG A 474 -6.02 12.92 -15.07
CA ARG A 474 -6.36 14.18 -14.38
C ARG A 474 -5.21 15.17 -14.59
N PRO A 475 -5.47 16.37 -15.12
CA PRO A 475 -4.46 17.41 -15.23
C PRO A 475 -3.93 17.80 -13.84
N ASN A 476 -2.61 17.89 -13.69
CA ASN A 476 -1.93 18.37 -12.48
C ASN A 476 -1.56 19.88 -12.54
N TYR A 477 -2.26 20.64 -13.38
CA TYR A 477 -2.14 22.08 -13.61
C TYR A 477 -3.52 22.73 -13.75
N ASN A 478 -3.58 24.06 -13.62
CA ASN A 478 -4.83 24.82 -13.78
C ASN A 478 -5.23 24.89 -15.26
N VAL A 479 -6.18 24.05 -15.65
CA VAL A 479 -6.69 23.97 -17.02
C VAL A 479 -7.25 25.30 -17.51
N GLN A 480 -7.83 26.13 -16.64
CA GLN A 480 -8.40 27.42 -17.02
C GLN A 480 -7.29 28.40 -17.46
N ASN A 481 -6.18 28.43 -16.71
CA ASN A 481 -5.01 29.23 -17.07
C ASN A 481 -4.40 28.76 -18.40
N CYS A 482 -4.31 27.44 -18.59
CA CYS A 482 -3.81 26.87 -19.86
C CYS A 482 -4.73 27.18 -21.05
N GLN A 483 -6.06 27.13 -20.86
CA GLN A 483 -7.02 27.53 -21.89
C GLN A 483 -6.94 29.03 -22.20
N ARG A 484 -6.67 29.88 -21.20
CA ARG A 484 -6.44 31.32 -21.41
C ARG A 484 -5.20 31.55 -22.25
N ALA A 485 -4.08 30.89 -21.91
CA ALA A 485 -2.85 31.00 -22.70
C ALA A 485 -3.06 30.52 -24.15
N LEU A 486 -3.82 29.45 -24.37
CA LEU A 486 -4.21 29.01 -25.72
C LEU A 486 -5.00 30.09 -26.48
N ARG A 487 -6.01 30.73 -25.84
CA ARG A 487 -6.77 31.82 -26.45
C ARG A 487 -5.87 32.99 -26.85
N ASP A 488 -4.88 33.30 -26.03
CA ASP A 488 -3.95 34.39 -26.34
C ASP A 488 -2.96 34.01 -27.48
N ALA A 489 -2.53 32.74 -27.53
CA ALA A 489 -1.75 32.22 -28.67
C ALA A 489 -2.55 32.27 -29.99
N LEU A 490 -3.83 31.98 -29.97
CA LEU A 490 -4.73 32.07 -31.12
C LEU A 490 -4.92 33.53 -31.57
N LYS A 491 -5.11 34.48 -30.64
CA LYS A 491 -5.25 35.92 -30.95
C LYS A 491 -3.97 36.51 -31.60
N GLN A 492 -2.81 36.02 -31.21
CA GLN A 492 -1.51 36.46 -31.71
C GLN A 492 -1.06 35.72 -32.98
N ASN A 493 -1.91 34.85 -33.53
CA ASN A 493 -1.62 34.01 -34.70
C ASN A 493 -0.33 33.16 -34.57
N LEU A 494 -0.07 32.65 -33.36
CA LEU A 494 1.07 31.78 -33.07
C LEU A 494 0.82 30.32 -33.48
N ILE A 495 -0.44 29.97 -33.74
CA ILE A 495 -0.89 28.65 -34.17
C ILE A 495 -1.24 28.72 -35.67
N PRO A 496 -0.81 27.74 -36.48
CA PRO A 496 -1.13 27.70 -37.91
C PRO A 496 -2.62 27.78 -38.21
N GLU A 497 -2.98 28.48 -39.29
CA GLU A 497 -4.39 28.72 -39.66
C GLU A 497 -5.18 27.42 -39.84
N GLU A 498 -4.55 26.39 -40.39
CA GLU A 498 -5.15 25.07 -40.58
C GLU A 498 -5.57 24.39 -39.29
N GLU A 499 -4.99 24.76 -38.13
CA GLU A 499 -5.32 24.21 -36.81
C GLU A 499 -6.19 25.15 -35.95
N THR A 500 -6.18 26.45 -36.28
CA THR A 500 -6.89 27.50 -35.52
C THR A 500 -8.40 27.27 -35.42
N SER A 501 -9.03 26.84 -36.53
CA SER A 501 -10.48 26.61 -36.57
C SER A 501 -10.92 25.51 -35.58
N MET A 502 -10.13 24.46 -35.49
CA MET A 502 -10.42 23.34 -34.57
C MET A 502 -10.35 23.77 -33.10
N PHE A 503 -9.28 24.46 -32.70
CA PHE A 503 -9.15 24.96 -31.32
C PHE A 503 -10.28 25.94 -30.96
N LYS A 504 -10.66 26.84 -31.84
CA LYS A 504 -11.78 27.78 -31.63
C LYS A 504 -13.09 27.01 -31.41
N THR A 505 -13.40 26.03 -32.27
CA THR A 505 -14.61 25.22 -32.14
C THR A 505 -14.71 24.57 -30.76
N PHE A 506 -13.62 23.95 -30.28
CA PHE A 506 -13.63 23.30 -28.95
C PHE A 506 -13.66 24.28 -27.77
N LEU A 507 -13.09 25.49 -27.91
CA LEU A 507 -13.10 26.52 -26.88
C LEU A 507 -14.46 27.24 -26.75
N ASP A 508 -15.24 27.31 -27.85
CA ASP A 508 -16.52 28.00 -27.90
C ASP A 508 -17.69 27.07 -27.45
N HIS A 509 -17.50 25.75 -27.43
CA HIS A 509 -18.49 24.77 -27.01
C HIS A 509 -18.41 24.37 -25.53
N LYS A 510 -17.55 25.04 -24.75
CA LYS A 510 -17.43 24.92 -23.31
C LYS A 510 -17.63 26.28 -22.63
#